data_b3b6571432ddd30919c05e4bdc6de8c8
#
_entry.id   b3b6571432ddd30919c05e4bdc6de8c8
#
_cell.length_a   1.000
_cell.length_b   1.000
_cell.length_c   1.000
_cell.angle_alpha   90.00
_cell.angle_beta   90.00
_cell.angle_gamma   90.00
#
_symmetry.space_group_name_H-M   'P 1'
#
loop_
_entity.id
_entity.type
_entity.pdbx_description
1 polymer ?
#
loop_
_entity_poly.entity_id
_entity_poly.type
_entity_poly.pdbx_seq_one_letter_code
_entity_poly.pdbx_strand_id
1 'polypeptide(L)'
;MKRIVFFTLGLILTALQMNAQEIFPKGEKAANIHHTGDVWLNHLADADEDFDFNVVLATMAPNAKLNWHIHPGGQQLYITKGIGYYQERGKEVQVVRKGDVVKCDPQVEHWHAATPNSEFAYLAITINQPTKWTDTITAEEYHAIKVPELSSINAEQELKELSKKKWEWMADKAADSLAKLFHEEAEFVHMGGSWGKTQEVEIIRGGGIHYKNAEIHDVSVDVMGNTAIVLNNITLLAVVGGNEVTNPFIVTEVYVKEDGEWKLANLSFVKQLKRSQE
;
A
#
# COMPACT_ATOMS: atom_id res chain seq x y z
N MET A 1 4.07 56.28 -30.66
CA MET A 1 3.36 55.30 -29.84
C MET A 1 3.98 53.93 -30.08
N LYS A 2 4.85 53.43 -29.17
CA LYS A 2 5.48 52.11 -29.25
C LYS A 2 4.61 51.12 -28.50
N ARG A 3 4.07 50.11 -29.17
CA ARG A 3 3.34 48.99 -28.60
C ARG A 3 4.35 47.99 -28.01
N ILE A 4 4.31 47.78 -26.70
CA ILE A 4 5.05 46.72 -26.00
C ILE A 4 4.16 45.49 -26.04
N VAL A 5 4.62 44.43 -26.69
CA VAL A 5 3.97 43.11 -26.70
C VAL A 5 4.58 42.30 -25.53
N PHE A 6 3.81 42.00 -24.51
CA PHE A 6 4.21 41.06 -23.45
C PHE A 6 3.98 39.62 -23.93
N PHE A 7 5.07 38.89 -24.12
CA PHE A 7 5.03 37.43 -24.25
C PHE A 7 4.96 36.80 -22.84
N THR A 8 3.80 36.30 -22.47
CA THR A 8 3.67 35.44 -21.29
C THR A 8 4.11 34.03 -21.66
N LEU A 9 5.32 33.67 -21.18
CA LEU A 9 5.84 32.31 -21.30
C LEU A 9 5.13 31.45 -20.23
N GLY A 10 4.12 30.68 -20.64
CA GLY A 10 3.46 29.70 -19.76
C GLY A 10 4.39 28.54 -19.49
N LEU A 11 4.91 28.44 -18.27
CA LEU A 11 5.62 27.26 -17.80
C LEU A 11 4.59 26.15 -17.54
N ILE A 12 4.52 25.18 -18.45
CA ILE A 12 3.77 23.94 -18.21
C ILE A 12 4.64 23.07 -17.29
N LEU A 13 4.33 23.08 -16.01
CA LEU A 13 4.85 22.09 -15.05
C LEU A 13 4.14 20.76 -15.34
N THR A 14 4.76 19.89 -16.11
CA THR A 14 4.39 18.49 -16.16
C THR A 14 4.83 17.86 -14.83
N ALA A 15 3.89 17.58 -13.94
CA ALA A 15 4.12 16.72 -12.79
C ALA A 15 4.51 15.34 -13.31
N LEU A 16 5.80 15.02 -13.26
CA LEU A 16 6.31 13.65 -13.41
C LEU A 16 5.77 12.86 -12.23
N GLN A 17 4.71 12.10 -12.44
CA GLN A 17 4.37 11.00 -11.53
C GLN A 17 5.55 10.03 -11.55
N MET A 18 6.37 10.06 -10.52
CA MET A 18 7.34 9.01 -10.25
C MET A 18 6.57 7.76 -9.85
N ASN A 19 6.04 7.03 -10.83
CA ASN A 19 5.71 5.63 -10.61
C ASN A 19 7.01 4.94 -10.20
N ALA A 20 7.01 4.26 -9.05
CA ALA A 20 8.13 3.40 -8.69
C ALA A 20 8.32 2.43 -9.86
N GLN A 21 9.39 2.62 -10.62
CA GLN A 21 9.69 1.81 -11.81
C GLN A 21 9.86 0.38 -11.34
N GLU A 22 9.05 -0.54 -11.88
CA GLU A 22 9.24 -1.97 -11.63
C GLU A 22 10.66 -2.33 -12.08
N ILE A 23 11.42 -2.99 -11.23
CA ILE A 23 12.83 -3.35 -11.49
C ILE A 23 12.93 -4.26 -12.72
N PHE A 24 11.93 -5.13 -12.90
CA PHE A 24 11.84 -6.05 -14.04
C PHE A 24 10.46 -5.92 -14.71
N PRO A 25 10.38 -6.03 -16.04
CA PRO A 25 9.09 -6.04 -16.74
C PRO A 25 8.25 -7.27 -16.34
N LYS A 26 6.94 -7.13 -16.43
CA LYS A 26 5.97 -8.17 -16.02
C LYS A 26 6.13 -9.51 -16.77
N GLY A 27 6.66 -9.47 -17.99
CA GLY A 27 6.86 -10.65 -18.82
C GLY A 27 5.63 -11.03 -19.66
N GLU A 28 5.59 -12.27 -20.15
CA GLU A 28 4.56 -12.78 -21.02
C GLU A 28 3.44 -13.47 -20.23
N LYS A 29 2.20 -13.40 -20.74
CA LYS A 29 1.06 -14.06 -20.11
C LYS A 29 1.19 -15.57 -20.28
N ALA A 30 1.18 -16.29 -19.16
CA ALA A 30 1.27 -17.74 -19.14
C ALA A 30 -0.01 -18.41 -19.67
N ALA A 31 0.11 -19.58 -20.30
CA ALA A 31 -1.03 -20.40 -20.68
C ALA A 31 -1.69 -20.99 -19.41
N ASN A 32 -3.03 -20.99 -19.35
CA ASN A 32 -3.80 -21.52 -18.22
C ASN A 32 -3.77 -23.07 -18.16
N ILE A 33 -2.61 -23.65 -17.86
CA ILE A 33 -2.44 -25.12 -17.76
C ILE A 33 -2.44 -25.58 -16.29
N HIS A 34 -1.72 -24.86 -15.43
CA HIS A 34 -1.52 -25.22 -14.02
C HIS A 34 -1.88 -24.08 -13.05
N HIS A 35 -2.69 -23.14 -13.52
CA HIS A 35 -3.18 -22.02 -12.73
C HIS A 35 -4.59 -21.58 -13.18
N THR A 36 -5.27 -20.82 -12.34
CA THR A 36 -6.49 -20.10 -12.69
C THR A 36 -6.23 -18.60 -12.51
N GLY A 37 -6.93 -17.78 -13.30
CA GLY A 37 -6.69 -16.34 -13.35
C GLY A 37 -5.48 -15.98 -14.22
N ASP A 38 -5.15 -14.71 -14.26
CA ASP A 38 -4.06 -14.21 -15.10
C ASP A 38 -2.73 -14.26 -14.37
N VAL A 39 -1.75 -14.92 -14.99
CA VAL A 39 -0.37 -15.03 -14.52
C VAL A 39 0.56 -14.61 -15.65
N TRP A 40 1.60 -13.86 -15.33
CA TRP A 40 2.67 -13.46 -16.25
C TRP A 40 3.99 -13.96 -15.71
N LEU A 41 4.84 -14.42 -16.61
CA LEU A 41 6.16 -14.96 -16.30
C LEU A 41 7.22 -14.18 -17.09
N ASN A 42 8.28 -13.80 -16.40
CA ASN A 42 9.48 -13.24 -17.00
C ASN A 42 10.68 -14.10 -16.57
N HIS A 43 11.23 -14.86 -17.50
CA HIS A 43 12.42 -15.68 -17.29
C HIS A 43 13.64 -14.73 -17.26
N LEU A 44 14.20 -14.53 -16.08
CA LEU A 44 15.34 -13.64 -15.84
C LEU A 44 16.67 -14.37 -16.03
N ALA A 45 16.73 -15.64 -15.64
CA ALA A 45 17.86 -16.53 -15.88
C ALA A 45 17.37 -17.96 -15.97
N ASP A 46 17.85 -18.69 -16.97
CA ASP A 46 17.65 -20.12 -17.11
C ASP A 46 18.89 -20.85 -16.57
N ALA A 47 18.69 -22.08 -16.07
CA ALA A 47 19.78 -22.94 -15.61
C ALA A 47 20.76 -23.25 -16.74
N ASP A 48 22.04 -23.31 -16.41
CA ASP A 48 23.12 -23.63 -17.33
C ASP A 48 24.14 -24.61 -16.69
N GLU A 49 25.34 -24.74 -17.29
CA GLU A 49 26.39 -25.64 -16.79
C GLU A 49 26.99 -25.18 -15.46
N ASP A 50 26.96 -23.87 -15.17
CA ASP A 50 27.53 -23.25 -13.97
C ASP A 50 26.48 -23.08 -12.87
N PHE A 51 25.20 -22.85 -13.24
CA PHE A 51 24.12 -22.56 -12.33
C PHE A 51 22.92 -23.47 -12.56
N ASP A 52 22.71 -24.44 -11.68
CA ASP A 52 21.63 -25.44 -11.75
C ASP A 52 20.32 -24.91 -11.15
N PHE A 53 19.91 -23.68 -11.50
CA PHE A 53 18.64 -23.10 -11.08
C PHE A 53 18.11 -22.09 -12.08
N ASN A 54 16.80 -21.93 -12.10
CA ASN A 54 16.10 -20.89 -12.87
C ASN A 54 15.69 -19.75 -11.97
N VAL A 55 15.68 -18.52 -12.49
CA VAL A 55 15.13 -17.32 -11.83
C VAL A 55 13.99 -16.78 -12.68
N VAL A 56 12.79 -16.76 -12.12
CA VAL A 56 11.59 -16.31 -12.82
C VAL A 56 10.86 -15.27 -11.96
N LEU A 57 10.56 -14.10 -12.54
CA LEU A 57 9.58 -13.21 -11.95
C LEU A 57 8.18 -13.70 -12.36
N ALA A 58 7.37 -14.08 -11.38
CA ALA A 58 5.96 -14.36 -11.58
C ALA A 58 5.12 -13.21 -11.06
N THR A 59 4.12 -12.79 -11.85
CA THR A 59 3.14 -11.79 -11.45
C THR A 59 1.74 -12.37 -11.63
N MET A 60 0.94 -12.29 -10.60
CA MET A 60 -0.40 -12.86 -10.52
C MET A 60 -1.44 -11.75 -10.33
N ALA A 61 -2.46 -11.72 -11.17
CA ALA A 61 -3.61 -10.83 -10.96
C ALA A 61 -4.37 -11.20 -9.67
N PRO A 62 -5.15 -10.29 -9.10
CA PRO A 62 -6.04 -10.63 -7.99
C PRO A 62 -6.86 -11.89 -8.28
N ASN A 63 -7.01 -12.77 -7.30
CA ASN A 63 -7.66 -14.09 -7.39
C ASN A 63 -6.92 -15.16 -8.25
N ALA A 64 -5.81 -14.83 -8.89
CA ALA A 64 -5.02 -15.85 -9.59
C ALA A 64 -4.35 -16.80 -8.59
N LYS A 65 -4.34 -18.09 -8.90
CA LYS A 65 -3.80 -19.14 -8.05
C LYS A 65 -3.15 -20.25 -8.86
N LEU A 66 -2.02 -20.76 -8.37
CA LEU A 66 -1.38 -21.97 -8.91
C LEU A 66 -2.03 -23.22 -8.32
N ASN A 67 -1.97 -24.29 -9.07
CA ASN A 67 -2.32 -25.62 -8.59
C ASN A 67 -1.29 -26.10 -7.55
N TRP A 68 -1.65 -27.10 -6.74
CA TRP A 68 -0.74 -27.80 -5.88
C TRP A 68 0.40 -28.42 -6.70
N HIS A 69 1.63 -28.27 -6.20
CA HIS A 69 2.81 -28.76 -6.90
C HIS A 69 3.98 -29.03 -5.97
N ILE A 70 4.97 -29.74 -6.50
CA ILE A 70 6.20 -30.13 -5.81
C ILE A 70 7.38 -29.71 -6.67
N HIS A 71 8.34 -29.01 -6.08
CA HIS A 71 9.67 -28.84 -6.64
C HIS A 71 10.63 -29.84 -6.03
N PRO A 72 11.13 -30.86 -6.80
CA PRO A 72 11.97 -31.90 -6.23
C PRO A 72 13.25 -31.40 -5.56
N GLY A 73 13.85 -30.33 -6.10
CA GLY A 73 15.03 -29.67 -5.55
C GLY A 73 14.75 -28.51 -4.59
N GLY A 74 13.47 -28.20 -4.35
CA GLY A 74 13.05 -27.03 -3.57
C GLY A 74 12.96 -25.75 -4.39
N GLN A 75 12.40 -24.71 -3.74
CA GLN A 75 12.20 -23.40 -4.34
C GLN A 75 12.33 -22.30 -3.28
N GLN A 76 12.77 -21.11 -3.66
CA GLN A 76 12.70 -19.93 -2.84
C GLN A 76 11.86 -18.85 -3.53
N LEU A 77 10.97 -18.20 -2.79
CA LEU A 77 10.15 -17.09 -3.27
C LEU A 77 10.54 -15.82 -2.52
N TYR A 78 10.95 -14.80 -3.25
CA TYR A 78 11.23 -13.47 -2.74
C TYR A 78 10.08 -12.55 -3.16
N ILE A 79 9.23 -12.16 -2.23
CA ILE A 79 8.02 -11.41 -2.54
C ILE A 79 8.38 -9.95 -2.88
N THR A 80 8.11 -9.53 -4.11
CA THR A 80 8.49 -8.22 -4.65
C THR A 80 7.34 -7.22 -4.66
N LYS A 81 6.08 -7.71 -4.70
CA LYS A 81 4.89 -6.85 -4.79
C LYS A 81 3.65 -7.52 -4.20
N GLY A 82 2.81 -6.71 -3.55
CA GLY A 82 1.46 -7.09 -3.14
C GLY A 82 1.39 -8.09 -2.00
N ILE A 83 0.25 -8.77 -1.93
CA ILE A 83 -0.10 -9.72 -0.87
C ILE A 83 -0.58 -11.01 -1.51
N GLY A 84 -0.03 -12.14 -1.06
CA GLY A 84 -0.40 -13.46 -1.54
C GLY A 84 -0.64 -14.46 -0.42
N TYR A 85 -1.07 -15.63 -0.80
CA TYR A 85 -1.17 -16.82 0.02
C TYR A 85 -0.08 -17.81 -0.34
N TYR A 86 0.42 -18.52 0.68
CA TYR A 86 1.28 -19.68 0.56
C TYR A 86 0.79 -20.76 1.50
N GLN A 87 0.78 -22.01 1.07
CA GLN A 87 0.42 -23.14 1.92
C GLN A 87 1.19 -24.40 1.52
N GLU A 88 1.73 -25.09 2.52
CA GLU A 88 2.20 -26.46 2.37
C GLU A 88 1.10 -27.45 2.74
N ARG A 89 1.11 -28.62 2.11
CA ARG A 89 0.09 -29.65 2.36
C ARG A 89 0.04 -30.02 3.86
N GLY A 90 -1.16 -29.89 4.43
CA GLY A 90 -1.41 -30.19 5.84
C GLY A 90 -1.01 -29.11 6.83
N LYS A 91 -0.55 -27.93 6.36
CA LYS A 91 -0.30 -26.75 7.19
C LYS A 91 -1.35 -25.66 6.97
N GLU A 92 -1.42 -24.71 7.87
CA GLU A 92 -2.27 -23.52 7.73
C GLU A 92 -1.80 -22.63 6.58
N VAL A 93 -2.75 -21.90 5.97
CA VAL A 93 -2.43 -20.88 4.96
C VAL A 93 -1.68 -19.73 5.62
N GLN A 94 -0.58 -19.34 5.01
CA GLN A 94 0.21 -18.17 5.39
C GLN A 94 -0.10 -17.00 4.45
N VAL A 95 -0.23 -15.79 5.00
CA VAL A 95 -0.22 -14.54 4.21
C VAL A 95 1.22 -14.11 4.04
N VAL A 96 1.61 -13.87 2.79
CA VAL A 96 2.94 -13.37 2.43
C VAL A 96 2.82 -12.04 1.72
N ARG A 97 3.77 -11.13 1.97
CA ARG A 97 3.76 -9.75 1.47
C ARG A 97 5.12 -9.29 0.99
N LYS A 98 5.14 -8.19 0.27
CA LYS A 98 6.40 -7.59 -0.21
C LYS A 98 7.46 -7.52 0.91
N GLY A 99 8.63 -8.07 0.63
CA GLY A 99 9.76 -8.17 1.55
C GLY A 99 9.90 -9.53 2.24
N ASP A 100 8.85 -10.36 2.23
CA ASP A 100 8.92 -11.72 2.79
C ASP A 100 9.71 -12.66 1.89
N VAL A 101 10.29 -13.68 2.52
CA VAL A 101 10.98 -14.79 1.83
C VAL A 101 10.36 -16.10 2.28
N VAL A 102 9.90 -16.90 1.31
CA VAL A 102 9.39 -18.25 1.54
C VAL A 102 10.42 -19.26 1.05
N LYS A 103 10.72 -20.27 1.88
CA LYS A 103 11.52 -21.43 1.50
C LYS A 103 10.61 -22.63 1.39
N CYS A 104 10.46 -23.13 0.16
CA CYS A 104 9.76 -24.36 -0.11
C CYS A 104 10.79 -25.47 -0.10
N ASP A 105 10.81 -26.30 0.93
CA ASP A 105 11.77 -27.39 1.06
C ASP A 105 11.63 -28.43 -0.06
N PRO A 106 12.70 -29.16 -0.44
CA PRO A 106 12.63 -30.22 -1.43
C PRO A 106 11.53 -31.24 -1.13
N GLN A 107 10.79 -31.65 -2.17
CA GLN A 107 9.69 -32.64 -2.10
C GLN A 107 8.46 -32.18 -1.30
N VAL A 108 8.39 -30.95 -0.78
CA VAL A 108 7.21 -30.45 -0.11
C VAL A 108 6.17 -29.99 -1.11
N GLU A 109 4.96 -30.52 -0.99
CA GLU A 109 3.81 -30.13 -1.80
C GLU A 109 3.23 -28.82 -1.28
N HIS A 110 3.09 -27.85 -2.16
CA HIS A 110 2.62 -26.50 -1.80
C HIS A 110 1.87 -25.84 -2.96
N TRP A 111 1.21 -24.73 -2.67
CA TRP A 111 0.64 -23.80 -3.64
C TRP A 111 0.80 -22.37 -3.17
N HIS A 112 0.67 -21.43 -4.10
CA HIS A 112 0.62 -20.01 -3.79
C HIS A 112 -0.30 -19.27 -4.76
N ALA A 113 -0.84 -18.11 -4.30
CA ALA A 113 -1.85 -17.34 -5.00
C ALA A 113 -1.75 -15.86 -4.65
N ALA A 114 -2.28 -15.01 -5.53
CA ALA A 114 -2.63 -13.64 -5.18
C ALA A 114 -3.85 -13.65 -4.25
N THR A 115 -3.97 -12.65 -3.36
CA THR A 115 -5.21 -12.45 -2.59
C THR A 115 -6.31 -11.86 -3.47
N PRO A 116 -7.59 -11.86 -3.04
CA PRO A 116 -8.69 -11.32 -3.84
C PRO A 116 -8.54 -9.85 -4.24
N ASN A 117 -7.83 -9.06 -3.43
CA ASN A 117 -7.76 -7.60 -3.58
C ASN A 117 -6.37 -7.08 -3.94
N SER A 118 -5.38 -7.95 -4.18
CA SER A 118 -4.02 -7.53 -4.45
C SER A 118 -3.40 -8.28 -5.63
N GLU A 119 -2.75 -7.56 -6.54
CA GLU A 119 -1.77 -8.18 -7.42
C GLU A 119 -0.62 -8.72 -6.54
N PHE A 120 -0.04 -9.84 -6.92
CA PHE A 120 1.02 -10.52 -6.17
C PHE A 120 2.17 -10.87 -7.10
N ALA A 121 3.38 -10.44 -6.75
CA ALA A 121 4.56 -10.78 -7.54
C ALA A 121 5.73 -11.24 -6.65
N TYR A 122 6.49 -12.19 -7.17
CA TYR A 122 7.66 -12.74 -6.51
C TYR A 122 8.71 -13.20 -7.52
N LEU A 123 9.98 -13.15 -7.11
CA LEU A 123 11.06 -13.87 -7.77
C LEU A 123 11.07 -15.29 -7.24
N ALA A 124 10.95 -16.26 -8.14
CA ALA A 124 11.11 -17.69 -7.85
C ALA A 124 12.51 -18.13 -8.26
N ILE A 125 13.29 -18.66 -7.32
CA ILE A 125 14.55 -19.36 -7.59
C ILE A 125 14.27 -20.83 -7.40
N THR A 126 14.34 -21.60 -8.48
CA THR A 126 13.94 -23.01 -8.50
C THR A 126 15.05 -23.86 -9.09
N ILE A 127 15.46 -24.91 -8.36
CA ILE A 127 16.42 -25.88 -8.87
C ILE A 127 15.89 -26.50 -10.16
N ASN A 128 16.76 -26.70 -11.15
CA ASN A 128 16.40 -27.12 -12.48
C ASN A 128 15.98 -28.60 -12.53
N GLN A 129 14.82 -28.88 -11.99
CA GLN A 129 14.15 -30.17 -12.00
C GLN A 129 12.68 -30.00 -12.38
N PRO A 130 12.08 -30.96 -13.12
CA PRO A 130 10.67 -30.82 -13.53
C PRO A 130 9.73 -30.70 -12.33
N THR A 131 8.90 -29.65 -12.35
CA THR A 131 7.81 -29.46 -11.37
C THR A 131 6.79 -30.57 -11.51
N LYS A 132 6.39 -31.16 -10.38
CA LYS A 132 5.33 -32.18 -10.35
C LYS A 132 4.03 -31.49 -9.93
N TRP A 133 3.11 -31.37 -10.86
CA TRP A 133 1.77 -30.85 -10.61
C TRP A 133 0.87 -31.95 -10.07
N THR A 134 0.08 -31.65 -9.04
CA THR A 134 -0.77 -32.64 -8.35
C THR A 134 -2.25 -32.25 -8.42
N ASP A 135 -2.78 -31.54 -7.42
CA ASP A 135 -4.19 -31.21 -7.33
C ASP A 135 -4.48 -29.76 -7.77
N THR A 136 -5.73 -29.45 -8.04
CA THR A 136 -6.19 -28.06 -8.20
C THR A 136 -6.76 -27.56 -6.88
N ILE A 137 -6.53 -26.26 -6.57
CA ILE A 137 -7.28 -25.60 -5.52
C ILE A 137 -8.58 -25.08 -6.11
N THR A 138 -9.72 -25.50 -5.54
CA THR A 138 -11.03 -25.07 -6.02
C THR A 138 -11.32 -23.60 -5.68
N ALA A 139 -12.25 -22.99 -6.38
CA ALA A 139 -12.70 -21.63 -6.05
C ALA A 139 -13.32 -21.57 -4.64
N GLU A 140 -14.05 -22.62 -4.24
CA GLU A 140 -14.67 -22.72 -2.92
C GLU A 140 -13.62 -22.77 -1.80
N GLU A 141 -12.60 -23.65 -1.91
CA GLU A 141 -11.50 -23.75 -0.96
C GLU A 141 -10.76 -22.40 -0.85
N TYR A 142 -10.44 -21.79 -1.99
CA TYR A 142 -9.74 -20.50 -2.01
C TYR A 142 -10.55 -19.39 -1.34
N HIS A 143 -11.85 -19.26 -1.62
CA HIS A 143 -12.71 -18.22 -1.02
C HIS A 143 -13.08 -18.51 0.44
N ALA A 144 -12.95 -19.75 0.90
CA ALA A 144 -13.14 -20.11 2.29
C ALA A 144 -11.94 -19.74 3.20
N ILE A 145 -10.81 -19.33 2.61
CA ILE A 145 -9.61 -18.93 3.37
C ILE A 145 -9.93 -17.71 4.23
N LYS A 146 -9.84 -17.90 5.54
CA LYS A 146 -10.02 -16.84 6.54
C LYS A 146 -8.70 -16.69 7.30
N VAL A 147 -7.93 -15.69 6.94
CA VAL A 147 -6.70 -15.36 7.65
C VAL A 147 -6.93 -14.02 8.36
N PRO A 148 -7.01 -13.99 9.70
CA PRO A 148 -7.25 -12.76 10.46
C PRO A 148 -6.27 -11.64 10.12
N GLU A 149 -4.99 -11.98 9.90
CA GLU A 149 -3.94 -11.02 9.50
C GLU A 149 -4.24 -10.33 8.16
N LEU A 150 -4.94 -10.98 7.24
CA LEU A 150 -5.30 -10.34 5.97
C LEU A 150 -6.25 -9.15 6.18
N SER A 151 -7.16 -9.25 7.15
CA SER A 151 -8.08 -8.17 7.48
C SER A 151 -7.34 -6.94 8.03
N SER A 152 -6.32 -7.15 8.87
CA SER A 152 -5.49 -6.05 9.39
C SER A 152 -4.59 -5.44 8.31
N ILE A 153 -3.96 -6.26 7.49
CA ILE A 153 -3.11 -5.80 6.37
C ILE A 153 -3.92 -4.97 5.36
N ASN A 154 -5.12 -5.43 5.00
CA ASN A 154 -6.02 -4.70 4.11
C ASN A 154 -6.45 -3.37 4.76
N ALA A 155 -6.75 -3.37 6.06
CA ALA A 155 -7.10 -2.17 6.80
C ALA A 155 -5.92 -1.17 6.89
N GLU A 156 -4.69 -1.65 7.09
CA GLU A 156 -3.49 -0.81 7.06
C GLU A 156 -3.31 -0.11 5.70
N GLN A 157 -3.46 -0.86 4.61
CA GLN A 157 -3.34 -0.29 3.26
C GLN A 157 -4.47 0.72 2.99
N GLU A 158 -5.72 0.36 3.32
CA GLU A 158 -6.88 1.24 3.20
C GLU A 158 -6.66 2.55 3.96
N LEU A 159 -6.17 2.48 5.19
CA LEU A 159 -5.92 3.64 6.05
C LEU A 159 -4.75 4.51 5.56
N LYS A 160 -3.69 3.92 5.01
CA LYS A 160 -2.61 4.68 4.36
C LYS A 160 -3.13 5.52 3.19
N GLU A 161 -3.93 4.90 2.32
CA GLU A 161 -4.54 5.61 1.18
C GLU A 161 -5.57 6.66 1.66
N LEU A 162 -6.38 6.35 2.67
CA LEU A 162 -7.36 7.27 3.23
C LEU A 162 -6.69 8.48 3.89
N SER A 163 -5.63 8.28 4.65
CA SER A 163 -4.84 9.37 5.26
C SER A 163 -4.23 10.27 4.18
N LYS A 164 -3.63 9.69 3.13
CA LYS A 164 -3.13 10.45 1.98
C LYS A 164 -4.24 11.27 1.33
N LYS A 165 -5.38 10.64 1.07
CA LYS A 165 -6.55 11.31 0.47
C LYS A 165 -7.10 12.44 1.35
N LYS A 166 -7.09 12.27 2.65
CA LYS A 166 -7.45 13.32 3.61
C LYS A 166 -6.55 14.55 3.44
N TRP A 167 -5.22 14.39 3.31
CA TRP A 167 -4.32 15.51 3.08
C TRP A 167 -4.59 16.22 1.75
N GLU A 168 -4.93 15.50 0.69
CA GLU A 168 -5.37 16.07 -0.59
C GLU A 168 -6.65 16.90 -0.40
N TRP A 169 -7.68 16.36 0.29
CA TRP A 169 -8.92 17.10 0.59
C TRP A 169 -8.68 18.32 1.46
N MET A 170 -7.74 18.28 2.39
CA MET A 170 -7.36 19.44 3.19
C MET A 170 -6.70 20.53 2.33
N ALA A 171 -5.83 20.14 1.40
CA ALA A 171 -5.19 21.07 0.48
C ALA A 171 -6.21 21.73 -0.48
N ASP A 172 -7.15 20.97 -0.97
CA ASP A 172 -8.21 21.41 -1.89
C ASP A 172 -9.37 22.14 -1.18
N LYS A 173 -9.35 22.23 0.16
CA LYS A 173 -10.46 22.73 1.00
C LYS A 173 -11.78 22.00 0.72
N ALA A 174 -11.72 20.70 0.43
CA ALA A 174 -12.87 19.86 0.15
C ALA A 174 -13.65 19.53 1.45
N ALA A 175 -14.19 20.58 2.08
CA ALA A 175 -14.82 20.53 3.40
C ALA A 175 -15.94 19.49 3.50
N ASP A 176 -16.74 19.29 2.44
CA ASP A 176 -17.83 18.31 2.45
C ASP A 176 -17.31 16.85 2.42
N SER A 177 -16.17 16.58 1.76
CA SER A 177 -15.51 15.28 1.81
C SER A 177 -14.93 15.00 3.19
N LEU A 178 -14.30 16.00 3.80
CA LEU A 178 -13.77 15.91 5.15
C LEU A 178 -14.88 15.76 6.20
N ALA A 179 -16.00 16.45 6.05
CA ALA A 179 -17.16 16.31 6.94
C ALA A 179 -17.73 14.87 6.94
N LYS A 180 -17.66 14.14 5.81
CA LYS A 180 -18.05 12.74 5.73
C LYS A 180 -17.04 11.80 6.35
N LEU A 181 -15.73 12.14 6.24
CA LEU A 181 -14.64 11.36 6.83
C LEU A 181 -14.62 11.52 8.37
N PHE A 182 -14.84 12.72 8.89
CA PHE A 182 -14.73 12.99 10.30
C PHE A 182 -15.88 12.37 11.09
N HIS A 183 -15.54 11.64 12.16
CA HIS A 183 -16.52 11.14 13.13
C HIS A 183 -17.30 12.30 13.76
N GLU A 184 -18.53 12.06 14.22
CA GLU A 184 -19.35 13.14 14.82
C GLU A 184 -18.70 13.73 16.08
N GLU A 185 -18.04 12.89 16.87
CA GLU A 185 -17.32 13.26 18.09
C GLU A 185 -15.82 13.48 17.87
N ALA A 186 -15.41 13.78 16.62
CA ALA A 186 -13.98 13.96 16.33
C ALA A 186 -13.39 15.18 17.04
N GLU A 187 -12.17 15.03 17.56
CA GLU A 187 -11.37 16.07 18.20
C GLU A 187 -10.11 16.37 17.38
N PHE A 188 -9.85 17.66 17.18
CA PHE A 188 -8.70 18.18 16.42
C PHE A 188 -7.83 19.00 17.35
N VAL A 189 -6.57 18.57 17.54
CA VAL A 189 -5.60 19.19 18.43
C VAL A 189 -4.51 19.86 17.62
N HIS A 190 -4.49 21.18 17.63
CA HIS A 190 -3.52 22.02 16.96
C HIS A 190 -2.58 22.70 17.97
N MET A 191 -1.50 23.32 17.51
CA MET A 191 -0.58 24.05 18.40
C MET A 191 -1.24 25.21 19.13
N GLY A 192 -2.32 25.78 18.58
CA GLY A 192 -3.04 26.94 19.13
C GLY A 192 -4.31 26.61 19.90
N GLY A 193 -4.73 25.35 19.95
CA GLY A 193 -5.96 24.94 20.63
C GLY A 193 -6.53 23.64 20.11
N SER A 194 -7.67 23.22 20.66
CA SER A 194 -8.42 22.07 20.22
C SER A 194 -9.89 22.40 20.00
N TRP A 195 -10.53 21.66 19.10
CA TRP A 195 -11.94 21.85 18.75
C TRP A 195 -12.51 20.61 18.06
N GLY A 196 -13.83 20.55 18.02
CA GLY A 196 -14.56 19.44 17.41
C GLY A 196 -14.76 19.60 15.89
N LYS A 197 -15.40 18.58 15.29
CA LYS A 197 -15.68 18.41 13.84
C LYS A 197 -16.23 19.68 13.18
N THR A 198 -17.31 20.25 13.72
CA THR A 198 -18.00 21.40 13.08
C THR A 198 -17.05 22.57 12.88
N GLN A 199 -16.28 22.89 13.91
CA GLN A 199 -15.33 24.01 13.85
C GLN A 199 -14.17 23.73 12.88
N GLU A 200 -13.61 22.50 12.87
CA GLU A 200 -12.53 22.12 11.92
C GLU A 200 -13.01 22.26 10.47
N VAL A 201 -14.19 21.74 10.15
CA VAL A 201 -14.78 21.82 8.80
C VAL A 201 -14.97 23.29 8.37
N GLU A 202 -15.44 24.16 9.26
CA GLU A 202 -15.62 25.59 8.95
C GLU A 202 -14.27 26.33 8.81
N ILE A 203 -13.27 26.00 9.63
CA ILE A 203 -11.91 26.54 9.52
C ILE A 203 -11.31 26.21 8.15
N ILE A 204 -11.44 24.95 7.69
CA ILE A 204 -10.92 24.51 6.39
C ILE A 204 -11.70 25.19 5.25
N ARG A 205 -13.04 25.19 5.33
CA ARG A 205 -13.91 25.82 4.33
C ARG A 205 -13.61 27.31 4.17
N GLY A 206 -13.48 28.02 5.27
CA GLY A 206 -13.16 29.46 5.30
C GLY A 206 -11.70 29.78 5.02
N GLY A 207 -10.81 28.79 5.09
CA GLY A 207 -9.37 28.98 4.92
C GLY A 207 -8.67 29.67 6.09
N GLY A 208 -9.27 29.64 7.30
CA GLY A 208 -8.61 30.10 8.53
C GLY A 208 -7.31 29.37 8.81
N ILE A 209 -7.29 28.06 8.49
CA ILE A 209 -6.09 27.27 8.26
C ILE A 209 -6.23 26.65 6.87
N HIS A 210 -5.27 26.89 5.97
CA HIS A 210 -5.22 26.25 4.67
C HIS A 210 -3.99 25.33 4.59
N TYR A 211 -4.19 24.05 4.60
CA TYR A 211 -3.16 22.99 4.54
C TYR A 211 -2.71 22.80 3.08
N LYS A 212 -1.86 23.68 2.57
CA LYS A 212 -1.50 23.73 1.14
C LYS A 212 -0.82 22.47 0.61
N ASN A 213 0.06 21.89 1.42
CA ASN A 213 0.79 20.68 1.06
C ASN A 213 1.32 19.97 2.31
N ALA A 214 1.07 18.67 2.41
CA ALA A 214 1.70 17.78 3.40
C ALA A 214 2.66 16.85 2.66
N GLU A 215 3.94 17.11 2.76
CA GLU A 215 4.99 16.20 2.28
C GLU A 215 5.16 15.07 3.29
N ILE A 216 4.69 13.87 2.94
CA ILE A 216 4.74 12.69 3.81
C ILE A 216 6.10 12.00 3.64
N HIS A 217 6.90 11.96 4.72
CA HIS A 217 8.21 11.32 4.75
C HIS A 217 8.11 9.85 5.17
N ASP A 218 7.20 9.57 6.12
CA ASP A 218 6.93 8.23 6.61
C ASP A 218 5.51 8.12 7.15
N VAL A 219 4.92 6.92 7.06
CA VAL A 219 3.60 6.61 7.61
C VAL A 219 3.57 5.21 8.18
N SER A 220 3.18 5.08 9.45
CA SER A 220 2.89 3.81 10.09
C SER A 220 1.41 3.70 10.46
N VAL A 221 0.89 2.48 10.47
CA VAL A 221 -0.50 2.19 10.81
C VAL A 221 -0.53 0.99 11.74
N ASP A 222 -1.19 1.15 12.89
CA ASP A 222 -1.47 0.07 13.84
C ASP A 222 -2.97 -0.14 13.94
N VAL A 223 -3.45 -1.34 13.56
CA VAL A 223 -4.88 -1.70 13.58
C VAL A 223 -5.19 -2.56 14.80
N MET A 224 -6.16 -2.13 15.61
CA MET A 224 -6.59 -2.79 16.85
C MET A 224 -8.11 -2.99 16.82
N GLY A 225 -8.57 -4.06 16.19
CA GLY A 225 -10.01 -4.32 16.01
C GLY A 225 -10.67 -3.25 15.13
N ASN A 226 -11.63 -2.51 15.70
CA ASN A 226 -12.34 -1.42 15.01
C ASN A 226 -11.67 -0.05 15.19
N THR A 227 -10.48 0.01 15.77
CA THR A 227 -9.71 1.24 15.96
C THR A 227 -8.37 1.11 15.26
N ALA A 228 -7.88 2.22 14.70
CA ALA A 228 -6.54 2.27 14.13
C ALA A 228 -5.86 3.59 14.47
N ILE A 229 -4.53 3.52 14.65
CA ILE A 229 -3.66 4.69 14.82
C ILE A 229 -2.79 4.81 13.58
N VAL A 230 -2.81 5.98 12.95
CA VAL A 230 -1.92 6.33 11.85
C VAL A 230 -0.98 7.42 12.32
N LEU A 231 0.32 7.20 12.22
CA LEU A 231 1.33 8.21 12.49
C LEU A 231 1.95 8.66 11.17
N ASN A 232 1.82 9.96 10.89
CA ASN A 232 2.45 10.59 9.74
C ASN A 232 3.62 11.45 10.18
N ASN A 233 4.81 11.20 9.67
CA ASN A 233 5.92 12.12 9.74
C ASN A 233 5.88 13.01 8.49
N ILE A 234 5.58 14.30 8.66
CA ILE A 234 5.34 15.22 7.54
C ILE A 234 6.11 16.53 7.66
N THR A 235 6.33 17.18 6.52
CA THR A 235 6.57 18.63 6.46
C THR A 235 5.31 19.29 5.91
N LEU A 236 4.65 20.12 6.74
CA LEU A 236 3.40 20.78 6.38
C LEU A 236 3.65 22.22 5.96
N LEU A 237 3.26 22.56 4.73
CA LEU A 237 3.11 23.92 4.25
C LEU A 237 1.66 24.35 4.44
N ALA A 238 1.43 25.37 5.24
CA ALA A 238 0.08 25.88 5.51
C ALA A 238 0.04 27.43 5.53
N VAL A 239 -1.15 27.98 5.32
CA VAL A 239 -1.46 29.39 5.62
C VAL A 239 -2.27 29.44 6.88
N VAL A 240 -1.80 30.18 7.90
CA VAL A 240 -2.45 30.33 9.19
C VAL A 240 -2.59 31.82 9.49
N GLY A 241 -3.83 32.30 9.65
CA GLY A 241 -4.08 33.72 9.88
C GLY A 241 -3.50 34.63 8.79
N GLY A 242 -3.49 34.18 7.53
CA GLY A 242 -2.95 34.91 6.38
C GLY A 242 -1.44 34.78 6.17
N ASN A 243 -0.70 34.11 7.07
CA ASN A 243 0.75 33.92 6.97
C ASN A 243 1.08 32.49 6.51
N GLU A 244 1.97 32.37 5.51
CA GLU A 244 2.48 31.08 5.06
C GLU A 244 3.56 30.59 6.04
N VAL A 245 3.41 29.33 6.49
CA VAL A 245 4.31 28.68 7.44
C VAL A 245 4.63 27.28 7.00
N THR A 246 5.88 26.86 7.23
CA THR A 246 6.33 25.48 6.97
C THR A 246 6.88 24.88 8.25
N ASN A 247 6.32 23.78 8.71
CA ASN A 247 6.72 23.12 9.94
C ASN A 247 6.78 21.60 9.80
N PRO A 248 7.78 20.94 10.41
CA PRO A 248 7.80 19.49 10.53
C PRO A 248 6.89 19.04 11.69
N PHE A 249 6.11 17.97 11.44
CA PHE A 249 5.19 17.40 12.43
C PHE A 249 5.28 15.87 12.45
N ILE A 250 5.04 15.30 13.64
CA ILE A 250 4.40 13.99 13.78
C ILE A 250 2.91 14.27 13.97
N VAL A 251 2.11 13.72 13.08
CA VAL A 251 0.65 13.83 13.15
C VAL A 251 0.09 12.46 13.52
N THR A 252 -0.66 12.43 14.62
CA THR A 252 -1.41 11.24 15.04
C THR A 252 -2.84 11.36 14.51
N GLU A 253 -3.28 10.34 13.81
CA GLU A 253 -4.66 10.18 13.36
C GLU A 253 -5.23 8.93 14.02
N VAL A 254 -6.38 9.05 14.69
CA VAL A 254 -7.12 7.90 15.22
C VAL A 254 -8.36 7.70 14.37
N TYR A 255 -8.49 6.50 13.83
CA TYR A 255 -9.66 6.10 13.07
C TYR A 255 -10.47 5.08 13.84
N VAL A 256 -11.80 5.14 13.70
CA VAL A 256 -12.74 4.13 14.19
C VAL A 256 -13.55 3.58 13.02
N LYS A 257 -13.84 2.28 13.04
CA LYS A 257 -14.63 1.63 11.98
C LYS A 257 -16.08 1.51 12.43
N GLU A 258 -16.96 2.21 11.72
CA GLU A 258 -18.41 2.22 11.96
C GLU A 258 -19.14 1.83 10.66
N ASP A 259 -20.07 0.91 10.74
CA ASP A 259 -20.85 0.40 9.58
C ASP A 259 -19.97 -0.03 8.39
N GLY A 260 -18.76 -0.51 8.68
CA GLY A 260 -17.79 -0.95 7.68
C GLY A 260 -16.90 0.15 7.12
N GLU A 261 -17.11 1.42 7.46
CA GLU A 261 -16.32 2.57 7.01
C GLU A 261 -15.40 3.11 8.11
N TRP A 262 -14.18 3.54 7.73
CA TRP A 262 -13.29 4.24 8.63
C TRP A 262 -13.65 5.71 8.76
N LYS A 263 -13.83 6.18 10.01
CA LYS A 263 -14.07 7.59 10.36
C LYS A 263 -12.89 8.11 11.18
N LEU A 264 -12.43 9.34 10.90
CA LEU A 264 -11.36 9.99 11.66
C LEU A 264 -11.94 10.56 12.96
N ALA A 265 -11.51 9.99 14.09
CA ALA A 265 -11.98 10.38 15.41
C ALA A 265 -11.04 11.34 16.14
N ASN A 266 -9.74 11.36 15.80
CA ASN A 266 -8.80 12.35 16.34
C ASN A 266 -7.71 12.68 15.33
N LEU A 267 -7.30 13.94 15.32
CA LEU A 267 -6.16 14.46 14.58
C LEU A 267 -5.34 15.36 15.49
N SER A 268 -4.11 14.98 15.79
CA SER A 268 -3.23 15.73 16.70
C SER A 268 -1.89 16.05 16.07
N PHE A 269 -1.46 17.32 16.19
CA PHE A 269 -0.19 17.81 15.62
C PHE A 269 0.86 18.00 16.70
N VAL A 270 1.98 17.29 16.62
CA VAL A 270 3.16 17.47 17.46
C VAL A 270 4.29 18.03 16.62
N LYS A 271 4.65 19.30 16.84
CA LYS A 271 5.77 19.93 16.13
C LYS A 271 7.09 19.30 16.52
N GLN A 272 7.87 18.88 15.52
CA GLN A 272 9.24 18.39 15.74
C GLN A 272 10.20 19.56 15.97
N LEU A 273 10.97 19.48 17.03
CA LEU A 273 12.07 20.40 17.26
C LEU A 273 13.28 19.88 16.49
N LYS A 274 13.96 20.76 15.73
CA LYS A 274 15.28 20.42 15.17
C LYS A 274 16.21 20.09 16.34
N ARG A 275 16.71 18.84 16.41
CA ARG A 275 17.86 18.55 17.28
C ARG A 275 19.03 19.38 16.77
N SER A 276 19.55 20.30 17.57
CA SER A 276 20.87 20.88 17.34
C SER A 276 21.85 19.71 17.29
N GLN A 277 22.50 19.52 16.18
CA GLN A 277 23.67 18.61 16.14
C GLN A 277 24.74 19.29 16.97
N GLU A 278 25.00 18.79 18.18
CA GLU A 278 26.23 19.06 18.94
C GLU A 278 27.38 18.28 18.35
#